data_74ea35a6cdf88237763848898163f49a
#
_entry.id   74ea35a6cdf88237763848898163f49a
#
_cell.length_a   1.000
_cell.length_b   1.000
_cell.length_c   1.000
_cell.angle_alpha   90.00
_cell.angle_beta   90.00
_cell.angle_gamma   90.00
#
_symmetry.space_group_name_H-M   'P 1'
#
loop_
_entity.id
_entity.type
_entity.pdbx_description
1 polymer ?
#
loop_
_entity_poly.entity_id
_entity_poly.type
_entity_poly.pdbx_seq_one_letter_code
_entity_poly.pdbx_strand_id
1 'polypeptide(L)'
;MTHVKPGDRVTVNVETFCGECFFCKNGFVNNCTDDNGGWALGCRIDGGQAEYVRVPFADQGLNKIPEQVSDRQALFVGDVLATGYWATRISEIKEEDTVLIIGAGPTGICTLLCVMLQKPKRIIMCEKDEHRIEFIHEHYPEVLTVTPEECKNFVLENSDHGGQMLFLKLRAYPLLFSLHGNVQGQMRL
;
A
#
# COMPACT_ATOMS: atom_id res chain seq x y z
N MET A 1 2.72 -27.83 -7.67
CA MET A 1 1.73 -27.00 -6.94
C MET A 1 1.03 -27.91 -5.94
N THR A 2 1.05 -27.52 -4.70
CA THR A 2 0.57 -28.36 -3.60
C THR A 2 -0.76 -27.88 -3.00
N HIS A 3 -1.07 -26.59 -3.11
CA HIS A 3 -2.24 -25.98 -2.45
C HIS A 3 -3.31 -25.47 -3.42
N VAL A 4 -3.05 -25.44 -4.73
CA VAL A 4 -4.02 -25.07 -5.77
C VAL A 4 -4.18 -26.16 -6.82
N LYS A 5 -5.33 -26.25 -7.44
CA LYS A 5 -5.69 -27.20 -8.51
C LYS A 5 -6.38 -26.50 -9.67
N PRO A 6 -6.44 -27.11 -10.85
CA PRO A 6 -7.22 -26.59 -11.96
C PRO A 6 -8.67 -26.28 -11.56
N GLY A 7 -9.17 -25.11 -11.93
CA GLY A 7 -10.49 -24.60 -11.56
C GLY A 7 -10.55 -23.77 -10.27
N ASP A 8 -9.47 -23.71 -9.49
CA ASP A 8 -9.40 -22.78 -8.34
C ASP A 8 -9.31 -21.33 -8.82
N ARG A 9 -10.07 -20.44 -8.20
CA ARG A 9 -9.92 -19.00 -8.34
C ARG A 9 -8.75 -18.55 -7.46
N VAL A 10 -7.82 -17.79 -8.04
CA VAL A 10 -6.59 -17.37 -7.33
C VAL A 10 -6.26 -15.90 -7.57
N THR A 11 -5.65 -15.25 -6.59
CA THR A 11 -4.88 -14.03 -6.79
C THR A 11 -3.42 -14.39 -7.03
N VAL A 12 -2.75 -13.56 -7.81
CA VAL A 12 -1.33 -13.72 -8.11
C VAL A 12 -0.57 -12.57 -7.47
N ASN A 13 0.47 -12.89 -6.69
CA ASN A 13 1.41 -11.87 -6.23
C ASN A 13 2.28 -11.42 -7.40
N VAL A 14 2.37 -10.12 -7.61
CA VAL A 14 3.25 -9.54 -8.65
C VAL A 14 4.73 -9.84 -8.39
N GLU A 15 5.12 -9.92 -7.15
CA GLU A 15 6.46 -10.33 -6.74
C GLU A 15 6.58 -11.85 -6.74
N THR A 16 7.35 -12.38 -7.68
CA THR A 16 7.67 -13.81 -7.72
C THR A 16 8.94 -14.07 -6.90
N PHE A 17 9.00 -15.18 -6.16
CA PHE A 17 10.16 -15.49 -5.34
C PHE A 17 10.32 -17.00 -5.09
N CYS A 18 11.57 -17.44 -4.99
CA CYS A 18 11.87 -18.86 -4.92
C CYS A 18 11.57 -19.52 -3.55
N GLY A 19 11.51 -18.72 -2.47
CA GLY A 19 11.31 -19.22 -1.11
C GLY A 19 12.56 -19.83 -0.45
N GLU A 20 13.67 -20.04 -1.17
CA GLU A 20 14.83 -20.80 -0.72
C GLU A 20 16.11 -19.99 -0.53
N CYS A 21 16.29 -18.89 -1.26
CA CYS A 21 17.49 -18.05 -1.15
C CYS A 21 17.53 -17.31 0.21
N PHE A 22 18.69 -16.75 0.51
CA PHE A 22 18.90 -16.01 1.76
C PHE A 22 17.83 -14.93 1.99
N PHE A 23 17.54 -14.12 0.99
CA PHE A 23 16.56 -13.03 1.12
C PHE A 23 15.15 -13.56 1.37
N CYS A 24 14.71 -14.57 0.63
CA CYS A 24 13.39 -15.18 0.81
C CYS A 24 13.22 -15.76 2.22
N LYS A 25 14.22 -16.48 2.72
CA LYS A 25 14.18 -17.06 4.08
C LYS A 25 14.16 -16.04 5.19
N ASN A 26 14.62 -14.80 4.92
CA ASN A 26 14.60 -13.70 5.86
C ASN A 26 13.44 -12.71 5.64
N GLY A 27 12.46 -13.02 4.77
CA GLY A 27 11.27 -12.20 4.53
C GLY A 27 11.45 -11.05 3.53
N PHE A 28 12.61 -10.93 2.90
CA PHE A 28 12.91 -9.90 1.89
C PHE A 28 12.71 -10.45 0.47
N VAL A 29 11.50 -10.94 0.17
CA VAL A 29 11.19 -11.66 -1.06
C VAL A 29 11.41 -10.85 -2.34
N ASN A 30 11.25 -9.54 -2.28
CA ASN A 30 11.53 -8.59 -3.36
C ASN A 30 13.03 -8.57 -3.77
N ASN A 31 13.93 -9.03 -2.89
CA ASN A 31 15.36 -9.16 -3.15
C ASN A 31 15.76 -10.60 -3.55
N CYS A 32 14.79 -11.41 -3.98
CA CYS A 32 15.06 -12.77 -4.43
C CYS A 32 16.15 -12.79 -5.52
N THR A 33 17.14 -13.70 -5.37
CA THR A 33 18.29 -13.80 -6.28
C THR A 33 18.08 -14.78 -7.42
N ASP A 34 16.93 -15.44 -7.50
CA ASP A 34 16.58 -16.30 -8.63
C ASP A 34 16.21 -15.45 -9.85
N ASP A 35 16.56 -15.90 -11.06
CA ASP A 35 16.29 -15.17 -12.31
C ASP A 35 14.80 -14.94 -12.59
N ASN A 36 13.93 -15.79 -12.05
CA ASN A 36 12.47 -15.64 -12.15
C ASN A 36 11.85 -15.05 -10.87
N GLY A 37 12.67 -14.61 -9.93
CA GLY A 37 12.26 -14.02 -8.68
C GLY A 37 12.51 -12.52 -8.60
N GLY A 38 12.05 -11.90 -7.51
CA GLY A 38 12.31 -10.50 -7.24
C GLY A 38 11.64 -9.56 -8.25
N TRP A 39 10.35 -9.31 -8.09
CA TRP A 39 9.59 -8.32 -8.89
C TRP A 39 9.66 -8.58 -10.40
N ALA A 40 9.43 -9.82 -10.81
CA ALA A 40 9.64 -10.26 -12.17
C ALA A 40 8.37 -10.24 -13.05
N LEU A 41 7.19 -10.57 -12.49
CA LEU A 41 5.94 -10.72 -13.25
C LEU A 41 5.46 -9.36 -13.81
N GLY A 42 5.34 -9.28 -15.13
CA GLY A 42 4.99 -8.04 -15.83
C GLY A 42 6.15 -7.04 -15.98
N CYS A 43 7.36 -7.38 -15.50
CA CYS A 43 8.55 -6.56 -15.61
C CYS A 43 9.70 -7.29 -16.31
N ARG A 44 10.18 -8.40 -15.76
CA ARG A 44 11.27 -9.21 -16.31
C ARG A 44 10.77 -10.40 -17.12
N ILE A 45 9.55 -10.83 -16.85
CA ILE A 45 8.83 -11.86 -17.59
C ILE A 45 7.43 -11.35 -17.94
N ASP A 46 6.73 -12.04 -18.81
CA ASP A 46 5.39 -11.67 -19.26
C ASP A 46 4.42 -11.52 -18.08
N GLY A 47 3.52 -10.54 -18.17
CA GLY A 47 2.54 -10.20 -17.13
C GLY A 47 1.15 -10.76 -17.38
N GLY A 48 0.19 -10.31 -16.57
CA GLY A 48 -1.19 -10.80 -16.54
C GLY A 48 -2.15 -10.14 -17.52
N GLN A 49 -1.72 -9.22 -18.39
CA GLN A 49 -2.59 -8.64 -19.44
C GLN A 49 -2.68 -9.57 -20.66
N ALA A 50 -3.13 -10.80 -20.44
CA ALA A 50 -3.24 -11.87 -21.42
C ALA A 50 -4.32 -12.87 -20.99
N GLU A 51 -4.75 -13.74 -21.92
CA GLU A 51 -5.68 -14.85 -21.59
C GLU A 51 -5.04 -15.89 -20.65
N TYR A 52 -3.72 -16.05 -20.74
CA TYR A 52 -2.93 -16.97 -19.91
C TYR A 52 -1.67 -16.28 -19.43
N VAL A 53 -1.29 -16.57 -18.19
CA VAL A 53 -0.04 -16.09 -17.59
C VAL A 53 0.71 -17.23 -16.92
N ARG A 54 2.02 -17.30 -17.16
CA ARG A 54 2.89 -18.23 -16.45
C ARG A 54 3.38 -17.60 -15.15
N VAL A 55 3.04 -18.21 -14.02
CA VAL A 55 3.47 -17.74 -12.70
C VAL A 55 4.58 -18.65 -12.19
N PRO A 56 5.85 -18.18 -12.15
CA PRO A 56 6.94 -18.90 -11.49
C PRO A 56 6.68 -19.06 -9.99
N PHE A 57 7.18 -20.13 -9.42
CA PHE A 57 7.06 -20.41 -7.98
C PHE A 57 5.61 -20.31 -7.47
N ALA A 58 4.67 -20.89 -8.21
CA ALA A 58 3.24 -20.74 -7.96
C ALA A 58 2.79 -21.17 -6.54
N ASP A 59 3.52 -22.07 -5.89
CA ASP A 59 3.26 -22.44 -4.49
C ASP A 59 3.55 -21.29 -3.50
N GLN A 60 4.33 -20.29 -3.91
CA GLN A 60 4.64 -19.10 -3.11
C GLN A 60 3.77 -17.90 -3.50
N GLY A 61 3.46 -17.77 -4.80
CA GLY A 61 2.85 -16.56 -5.36
C GLY A 61 1.34 -16.63 -5.60
N LEU A 62 0.68 -17.79 -5.41
CA LEU A 62 -0.75 -17.93 -5.59
C LEU A 62 -1.49 -18.05 -4.26
N ASN A 63 -2.61 -17.33 -4.14
CA ASN A 63 -3.52 -17.47 -3.00
C ASN A 63 -4.93 -17.73 -3.51
N LYS A 64 -5.60 -18.74 -2.93
CA LYS A 64 -7.02 -19.01 -3.24
C LYS A 64 -7.88 -17.85 -2.81
N ILE A 65 -8.78 -17.44 -3.71
CA ILE A 65 -9.79 -16.44 -3.41
C ILE A 65 -10.90 -17.12 -2.60
N PRO A 66 -11.21 -16.68 -1.38
CA PRO A 66 -12.33 -17.20 -0.61
C PRO A 66 -13.65 -17.04 -1.38
N GLU A 67 -14.59 -17.96 -1.17
CA GLU A 67 -15.88 -17.96 -1.89
C GLU A 67 -16.67 -16.65 -1.71
N GLN A 68 -16.61 -16.05 -0.52
CA GLN A 68 -17.28 -14.79 -0.20
C GLN A 68 -16.63 -13.56 -0.82
N VAL A 69 -15.44 -13.68 -1.41
CA VAL A 69 -14.71 -12.57 -2.06
C VAL A 69 -14.93 -12.63 -3.56
N SER A 70 -15.44 -11.54 -4.14
CA SER A 70 -15.62 -11.43 -5.59
C SER A 70 -14.28 -11.22 -6.30
N ASP A 71 -14.21 -11.54 -7.60
CA ASP A 71 -13.02 -11.29 -8.42
C ASP A 71 -12.65 -9.80 -8.45
N ARG A 72 -13.65 -8.92 -8.45
CA ARG A 72 -13.44 -7.46 -8.40
C ARG A 72 -12.74 -7.03 -7.11
N GLN A 73 -13.10 -7.59 -5.97
CA GLN A 73 -12.45 -7.31 -4.69
C GLN A 73 -11.04 -7.93 -4.64
N ALA A 74 -10.90 -9.15 -5.15
CA ALA A 74 -9.63 -9.87 -5.16
C ALA A 74 -8.56 -9.23 -6.07
N LEU A 75 -8.99 -8.48 -7.10
CA LEU A 75 -8.09 -7.84 -8.07
C LEU A 75 -7.00 -6.98 -7.43
N PHE A 76 -7.32 -6.30 -6.34
CA PHE A 76 -6.39 -5.37 -5.68
C PHE A 76 -5.39 -6.06 -4.75
N VAL A 77 -5.64 -7.31 -4.37
CA VAL A 77 -4.88 -8.01 -3.32
C VAL A 77 -3.43 -8.28 -3.73
N GLY A 78 -3.21 -8.61 -5.00
CA GLY A 78 -1.88 -9.03 -5.49
C GLY A 78 -0.81 -7.92 -5.51
N ASP A 79 -1.20 -6.65 -5.45
CA ASP A 79 -0.28 -5.51 -5.56
C ASP A 79 -0.70 -4.33 -4.65
N VAL A 80 -1.64 -3.50 -5.10
CA VAL A 80 -1.89 -2.18 -4.46
C VAL A 80 -2.43 -2.29 -3.04
N LEU A 81 -3.25 -3.29 -2.73
CA LEU A 81 -3.73 -3.51 -1.36
C LEU A 81 -2.62 -4.08 -0.48
N ALA A 82 -1.81 -5.01 -1.01
CA ALA A 82 -0.64 -5.55 -0.31
C ALA A 82 0.39 -4.44 -0.01
N THR A 83 0.60 -3.52 -0.96
CA THR A 83 1.45 -2.33 -0.79
C THR A 83 0.93 -1.44 0.35
N GLY A 84 -0.36 -1.14 0.37
CA GLY A 84 -0.98 -0.36 1.45
C GLY A 84 -0.91 -1.07 2.80
N TYR A 85 -1.14 -2.36 2.82
CA TYR A 85 -1.02 -3.17 4.04
C TYR A 85 0.41 -3.18 4.58
N TRP A 86 1.41 -3.38 3.70
CA TRP A 86 2.82 -3.34 4.10
C TRP A 86 3.22 -1.97 4.66
N ALA A 87 2.85 -0.89 3.97
CA ALA A 87 3.10 0.47 4.46
C ALA A 87 2.52 0.68 5.87
N THR A 88 1.30 0.23 6.11
CA THR A 88 0.63 0.30 7.41
C THR A 88 1.37 -0.53 8.48
N ARG A 89 1.84 -1.73 8.11
CA ARG A 89 2.57 -2.63 9.02
C ARG A 89 3.90 -2.05 9.49
N ILE A 90 4.72 -1.52 8.57
CA ILE A 90 6.05 -0.95 8.93
C ILE A 90 5.94 0.37 9.68
N SER A 91 4.78 1.01 9.61
CA SER A 91 4.54 2.30 10.26
C SER A 91 4.16 2.18 11.74
N GLU A 92 3.86 0.97 12.22
CA GLU A 92 3.54 0.70 13.63
C GLU A 92 2.48 1.67 14.21
N ILE A 93 1.41 1.93 13.42
CA ILE A 93 0.35 2.88 13.76
C ILE A 93 -0.31 2.51 15.09
N LYS A 94 -0.54 3.52 15.93
CA LYS A 94 -1.22 3.42 17.22
C LYS A 94 -2.53 4.21 17.21
N GLU A 95 -3.41 3.94 18.18
CA GLU A 95 -4.71 4.59 18.28
C GLU A 95 -4.62 6.11 18.55
N GLU A 96 -3.54 6.58 19.19
CA GLU A 96 -3.31 8.00 19.44
C GLU A 96 -2.70 8.77 18.25
N ASP A 97 -2.28 8.07 17.18
CA ASP A 97 -1.57 8.69 16.08
C ASP A 97 -2.49 9.52 15.16
N THR A 98 -1.92 10.58 14.59
CA THR A 98 -2.45 11.25 13.40
C THR A 98 -1.65 10.78 12.19
N VAL A 99 -2.34 10.20 11.20
CA VAL A 99 -1.72 9.62 10.01
C VAL A 99 -1.97 10.51 8.81
N LEU A 100 -0.91 10.92 8.10
CA LEU A 100 -0.98 11.62 6.82
C LEU A 100 -0.70 10.66 5.67
N ILE A 101 -1.65 10.52 4.76
CA ILE A 101 -1.51 9.79 3.50
C ILE A 101 -1.39 10.80 2.37
N ILE A 102 -0.36 10.66 1.54
CA ILE A 102 -0.11 11.58 0.44
C ILE A 102 -0.51 10.93 -0.89
N GLY A 103 -1.57 11.46 -1.47
CA GLY A 103 -2.19 10.99 -2.70
C GLY A 103 -3.39 10.08 -2.45
N ALA A 104 -4.51 10.37 -3.14
CA ALA A 104 -5.75 9.60 -3.12
C ALA A 104 -5.97 8.79 -4.40
N GLY A 105 -4.89 8.37 -5.05
CA GLY A 105 -4.95 7.39 -6.14
C GLY A 105 -5.25 5.96 -5.61
N PRO A 106 -5.31 4.95 -6.48
CA PRO A 106 -5.65 3.58 -6.09
C PRO A 106 -4.83 3.04 -4.91
N THR A 107 -3.51 3.26 -4.92
CA THR A 107 -2.63 2.85 -3.82
C THR A 107 -2.91 3.63 -2.53
N GLY A 108 -3.21 4.95 -2.65
CA GLY A 108 -3.58 5.79 -1.50
C GLY A 108 -4.87 5.32 -0.84
N ILE A 109 -5.89 5.01 -1.63
CA ILE A 109 -7.17 4.47 -1.12
C ILE A 109 -6.97 3.09 -0.50
N CYS A 110 -6.20 2.19 -1.12
CA CYS A 110 -5.89 0.90 -0.52
C CYS A 110 -5.12 1.05 0.81
N THR A 111 -4.22 2.03 0.90
CA THR A 111 -3.52 2.37 2.15
C THR A 111 -4.48 2.92 3.18
N LEU A 112 -5.39 3.82 2.80
CA LEU A 112 -6.45 4.33 3.68
C LEU A 112 -7.24 3.19 4.32
N LEU A 113 -7.70 2.22 3.52
CA LEU A 113 -8.43 1.06 4.02
C LEU A 113 -7.63 0.26 5.06
N CYS A 114 -6.32 0.09 4.83
CA CYS A 114 -5.45 -0.61 5.78
C CYS A 114 -5.19 0.21 7.05
N VAL A 115 -5.03 1.53 6.93
CA VAL A 115 -4.86 2.46 8.06
C VAL A 115 -6.11 2.49 8.94
N MET A 116 -7.30 2.51 8.35
CA MET A 116 -8.57 2.50 9.10
C MET A 116 -8.72 1.26 9.99
N LEU A 117 -8.14 0.11 9.61
CA LEU A 117 -8.13 -1.09 10.44
C LEU A 117 -7.33 -0.93 11.75
N GLN A 118 -6.36 0.01 11.78
CA GLN A 118 -5.56 0.32 12.98
C GLN A 118 -6.25 1.33 13.90
N LYS A 119 -7.35 1.96 13.45
CA LYS A 119 -8.15 2.94 14.19
C LYS A 119 -7.34 4.10 14.80
N PRO A 120 -6.49 4.79 14.01
CA PRO A 120 -5.76 5.93 14.52
C PRO A 120 -6.71 7.05 14.93
N LYS A 121 -6.23 8.00 15.75
CA LYS A 121 -7.00 9.15 16.22
C LYS A 121 -7.51 10.03 15.07
N ARG A 122 -6.68 10.23 14.05
CA ARG A 122 -7.04 11.01 12.84
C ARG A 122 -6.36 10.44 11.60
N ILE A 123 -7.05 10.58 10.47
CA ILE A 123 -6.49 10.32 9.15
C ILE A 123 -6.66 11.57 8.30
N ILE A 124 -5.56 12.03 7.72
CA ILE A 124 -5.50 13.17 6.80
C ILE A 124 -5.03 12.66 5.44
N MET A 125 -5.76 12.99 4.38
CA MET A 125 -5.34 12.71 3.01
C MET A 125 -5.00 14.01 2.28
N CYS A 126 -3.76 14.10 1.77
CA CYS A 126 -3.31 15.21 0.95
C CYS A 126 -3.49 14.85 -0.53
N GLU A 127 -4.41 15.52 -1.21
CA GLU A 127 -4.71 15.30 -2.63
C GLU A 127 -4.99 16.65 -3.33
N LYS A 128 -4.68 16.73 -4.62
CA LYS A 128 -4.91 17.93 -5.44
C LYS A 128 -6.06 17.80 -6.44
N ASP A 129 -6.48 16.58 -6.73
CA ASP A 129 -7.54 16.29 -7.70
C ASP A 129 -8.89 16.39 -6.99
N GLU A 130 -9.71 17.36 -7.43
CA GLU A 130 -11.01 17.65 -6.82
C GLU A 130 -11.95 16.43 -6.83
N HIS A 131 -11.99 15.67 -7.93
CA HIS A 131 -12.87 14.48 -8.00
C HIS A 131 -12.47 13.39 -7.02
N ARG A 132 -11.16 13.25 -6.73
CA ARG A 132 -10.68 12.29 -5.72
C ARG A 132 -10.98 12.78 -4.32
N ILE A 133 -10.92 14.09 -4.08
CA ILE A 133 -11.32 14.70 -2.80
C ILE A 133 -12.82 14.49 -2.58
N GLU A 134 -13.65 14.74 -3.59
CA GLU A 134 -15.10 14.48 -3.54
C GLU A 134 -15.39 13.01 -3.25
N PHE A 135 -14.69 12.09 -3.91
CA PHE A 135 -14.81 10.65 -3.65
C PHE A 135 -14.50 10.29 -2.18
N ILE A 136 -13.47 10.91 -1.59
CA ILE A 136 -13.15 10.68 -0.18
C ILE A 136 -14.27 11.20 0.70
N HIS A 137 -14.77 12.41 0.47
CA HIS A 137 -15.85 13.00 1.27
C HIS A 137 -17.13 12.17 1.22
N GLU A 138 -17.44 11.60 0.04
CA GLU A 138 -18.64 10.78 -0.15
C GLU A 138 -18.54 9.42 0.56
N HIS A 139 -17.36 8.78 0.49
CA HIS A 139 -17.20 7.38 0.90
C HIS A 139 -16.51 7.21 2.27
N TYR A 140 -15.75 8.22 2.71
CA TYR A 140 -14.96 8.22 3.95
C TYR A 140 -15.07 9.56 4.67
N PRO A 141 -16.27 9.96 5.13
CA PRO A 141 -16.53 11.30 5.68
C PRO A 141 -15.72 11.60 6.97
N GLU A 142 -15.18 10.60 7.64
CA GLU A 142 -14.33 10.75 8.80
C GLU A 142 -12.87 11.12 8.45
N VAL A 143 -12.49 11.06 7.17
CA VAL A 143 -11.13 11.35 6.70
C VAL A 143 -11.03 12.84 6.37
N LEU A 144 -10.06 13.51 6.96
CA LEU A 144 -9.77 14.91 6.65
C LEU A 144 -9.00 14.98 5.33
N THR A 145 -9.39 15.91 4.47
CA THR A 145 -8.68 16.16 3.20
C THR A 145 -8.03 17.54 3.20
N VAL A 146 -6.90 17.66 2.52
CA VAL A 146 -6.15 18.91 2.40
C VAL A 146 -5.42 18.96 1.07
N THR A 147 -5.28 20.17 0.50
CA THR A 147 -4.48 20.40 -0.70
C THR A 147 -2.98 20.41 -0.38
N PRO A 148 -2.10 20.14 -1.35
CA PRO A 148 -0.65 20.18 -1.13
C PRO A 148 -0.15 21.52 -0.61
N GLU A 149 -0.77 22.63 -1.04
CA GLU A 149 -0.42 24.00 -0.68
C GLU A 149 -0.68 24.29 0.81
N GLU A 150 -1.77 23.76 1.34
CA GLU A 150 -2.21 23.97 2.72
C GLU A 150 -1.72 22.87 3.67
N CYS A 151 -1.25 21.74 3.14
CA CYS A 151 -0.97 20.51 3.86
C CYS A 151 -0.09 20.75 5.10
N LYS A 152 0.98 21.55 4.97
CA LYS A 152 1.90 21.80 6.09
C LYS A 152 1.21 22.45 7.28
N ASN A 153 0.48 23.53 7.05
CA ASN A 153 -0.18 24.30 8.11
C ASN A 153 -1.32 23.47 8.73
N PHE A 154 -2.13 22.86 7.86
CA PHE A 154 -3.24 22.00 8.28
C PHE A 154 -2.79 20.87 9.19
N VAL A 155 -1.69 20.23 8.84
CA VAL A 155 -1.09 19.15 9.61
C VAL A 155 -0.60 19.63 10.98
N LEU A 156 0.09 20.78 11.05
CA LEU A 156 0.56 21.35 12.31
C LEU A 156 -0.58 21.73 13.24
N GLU A 157 -1.70 22.21 12.71
CA GLU A 157 -2.90 22.57 13.46
C GLU A 157 -3.69 21.35 13.95
N ASN A 158 -3.65 20.25 13.20
CA ASN A 158 -4.43 19.03 13.46
C ASN A 158 -3.62 17.89 14.09
N SER A 159 -2.33 18.09 14.37
CA SER A 159 -1.49 17.12 15.08
C SER A 159 -1.29 17.52 16.53
N ASP A 160 -1.35 16.54 17.43
CA ASP A 160 -1.04 16.76 18.84
C ASP A 160 0.47 16.87 19.06
N HIS A 161 0.90 17.58 20.09
CA HIS A 161 2.30 17.67 20.55
C HIS A 161 3.34 18.13 19.51
N GLY A 162 2.98 19.12 18.67
CA GLY A 162 3.95 19.76 17.74
C GLY A 162 4.39 18.89 16.59
N GLY A 163 3.54 17.95 16.14
CA GLY A 163 3.76 17.26 14.88
C GLY A 163 4.36 15.84 14.97
N GLN A 164 4.16 15.13 16.06
CA GLN A 164 4.34 13.67 16.01
C GLN A 164 3.29 13.11 15.06
N MET A 165 3.72 12.75 13.88
CA MET A 165 2.86 12.36 12.79
C MET A 165 3.54 11.33 11.93
N LEU A 166 2.76 10.33 11.56
CA LEU A 166 3.19 9.27 10.68
C LEU A 166 2.90 9.64 9.23
N PHE A 167 3.93 9.66 8.41
CA PHE A 167 3.82 9.97 6.99
C PHE A 167 3.81 8.70 6.15
N LEU A 168 2.74 8.47 5.39
CA LEU A 168 2.68 7.43 4.37
C LEU A 168 2.76 8.06 2.99
N LYS A 169 3.96 8.14 2.43
CA LYS A 169 4.20 8.71 1.11
C LYS A 169 4.23 7.62 0.05
N LEU A 170 3.19 7.57 -0.78
CA LEU A 170 3.03 6.58 -1.84
C LEU A 170 3.43 7.07 -3.24
N ARG A 171 3.87 8.34 -3.36
CA ARG A 171 4.33 8.92 -4.63
C ARG A 171 5.42 9.99 -4.41
N ALA A 172 6.39 10.05 -5.32
CA ALA A 172 7.42 11.08 -5.29
C ALA A 172 6.88 12.42 -5.84
N TYR A 173 6.59 13.39 -4.95
CA TYR A 173 6.37 14.78 -5.31
C TYR A 173 7.49 15.63 -4.71
N PRO A 174 8.15 16.52 -5.50
CA PRO A 174 9.27 17.36 -5.03
C PRO A 174 8.89 18.32 -3.89
N LEU A 175 7.65 18.80 -3.86
CA LEU A 175 7.19 19.81 -2.89
C LEU A 175 7.21 19.34 -1.43
N LEU A 176 7.17 18.03 -1.18
CA LEU A 176 7.07 17.48 0.17
C LEU A 176 8.43 17.15 0.80
N PHE A 177 9.52 17.23 0.05
CA PHE A 177 10.86 17.20 0.63
C PHE A 177 11.15 18.42 1.52
N SER A 178 10.46 19.55 1.31
CA SER A 178 10.61 20.74 2.16
C SER A 178 9.94 20.62 3.53
N LEU A 179 8.99 19.69 3.72
CA LEU A 179 8.40 19.39 5.02
C LEU A 179 9.39 18.67 5.95
N HIS A 180 10.41 18.03 5.38
CA HIS A 180 11.42 17.26 6.12
C HIS A 180 12.33 18.11 7.02
N GLY A 181 12.52 19.39 6.70
CA GLY A 181 13.49 20.25 7.41
C GLY A 181 12.98 20.92 8.68
N ASN A 182 11.67 20.94 8.92
CA ASN A 182 11.08 21.76 10.00
C ASN A 182 10.12 21.04 10.94
N VAL A 183 9.90 19.76 10.79
CA VAL A 183 9.10 18.95 11.72
C VAL A 183 10.07 18.03 12.46
N GLN A 184 10.48 18.43 13.68
CA GLN A 184 11.24 17.57 14.59
C GLN A 184 10.28 16.50 15.18
N GLY A 185 9.74 15.66 14.34
CA GLY A 185 9.01 14.46 14.73
C GLY A 185 9.74 13.24 14.17
N GLN A 186 9.78 12.16 14.92
CA GLN A 186 10.42 10.92 14.46
C GLN A 186 9.76 10.45 13.16
N MET A 187 10.46 10.65 12.05
CA MET A 187 10.13 10.01 10.80
C MET A 187 10.50 8.53 10.91
N ARG A 188 9.52 7.67 10.94
CA ARG A 188 9.73 6.25 10.66
C ARG A 188 9.38 6.02 9.18
N LEU A 189 10.41 5.70 8.40
CA LEU A 189 10.28 5.25 7.00
C LEU A 189 9.95 3.78 6.99
#